data_f8baf516730f0d8484fe675fefb4d0b2
#
_entry.id   f8baf516730f0d8484fe675fefb4d0b2
#
_cell.length_a   1.000
_cell.length_b   1.000
_cell.length_c   1.000
_cell.angle_alpha   90.00
_cell.angle_beta   90.00
_cell.angle_gamma   90.00
#
_symmetry.space_group_name_H-M   'P 1'
#
loop_
_entity.id
_entity.type
_entity.pdbx_description
1 polymer ?
#
loop_
_entity_poly.entity_id
_entity_poly.type
_entity_poly.pdbx_seq_one_letter_code
_entity_poly.pdbx_strand_id
1 'polypeptide(L)'
;MMIAVLCKHHLDTGNETFQMMQASVEAGKGMGLPVRSQGDSQSDNKVMDNITVRQGETVLLRCAQGDVVTHTAWLNRSSILYAGEDKWSVDRRVSLVTLNQEEFTIKIENVDMTDEGQYVCAVQTSSRPRTTVVHILVQVPPKIINLSRDIVVNEGSNVTLMCQANGKPEPSISWKLISPSGDLASDDEYLEIPSISRQRAGTYECTAVNDIDTDVQTIDITVNYAPTVSEGRDVGVTLGQRGVLECEADAVPEADFEWYKDDRRIFNGFDGMEIVNTGSLSKLTFFNVSDGDYGNYTCVAINKLGSSNTSFLLYGPRAVQDGSGGAMGVHSHNCLLFIVFLPFLLRF
;
A
#
# COMPACT_ATOMS: atom_id res chain seq x y z
N MET A 1 -39.63 -18.88 22.21
CA MET A 1 -40.81 -19.64 22.66
C MET A 1 -41.73 -19.80 21.46
N MET A 2 -41.40 -20.71 20.52
CA MET A 2 -42.32 -21.16 19.46
C MET A 2 -41.62 -22.09 18.44
N ILE A 3 -40.97 -23.17 18.86
CA ILE A 3 -40.53 -24.30 18.01
C ILE A 3 -40.62 -25.61 18.82
N ALA A 4 -41.66 -25.79 19.54
CA ALA A 4 -41.81 -26.99 20.37
C ALA A 4 -43.10 -27.79 20.08
N VAL A 5 -43.71 -27.70 18.91
CA VAL A 5 -45.02 -28.31 18.67
C VAL A 5 -45.08 -29.31 17.51
N LEU A 6 -43.99 -29.60 16.79
CA LEU A 6 -44.06 -30.49 15.61
C LEU A 6 -43.23 -31.79 15.67
N CYS A 7 -42.82 -32.26 16.84
CA CYS A 7 -42.12 -33.56 16.99
C CYS A 7 -42.80 -34.48 17.97
N LYS A 8 -44.08 -34.83 17.79
CA LYS A 8 -44.79 -35.69 18.74
C LYS A 8 -45.28 -37.00 18.16
N HIS A 9 -44.76 -37.55 17.09
CA HIS A 9 -45.26 -38.83 16.58
C HIS A 9 -44.28 -39.86 16.05
N HIS A 10 -42.96 -39.82 16.31
CA HIS A 10 -42.09 -40.95 15.90
C HIS A 10 -40.77 -41.10 16.65
N LEU A 11 -40.68 -40.80 17.95
CA LEU A 11 -39.38 -40.83 18.64
C LEU A 11 -39.50 -41.34 20.10
N ASP A 12 -39.91 -42.59 20.30
CA ASP A 12 -39.83 -43.18 21.65
C ASP A 12 -38.49 -43.86 21.95
N THR A 13 -37.60 -44.04 20.98
CA THR A 13 -36.26 -44.64 21.21
C THR A 13 -35.09 -43.70 20.96
N GLY A 14 -35.33 -42.56 20.28
CA GLY A 14 -34.28 -41.58 19.95
C GLY A 14 -34.08 -40.49 21.02
N ASN A 15 -35.04 -40.26 21.87
CA ASN A 15 -35.04 -39.12 22.80
C ASN A 15 -34.08 -39.31 23.99
N GLU A 16 -33.91 -40.52 24.48
CA GLU A 16 -32.94 -40.78 25.57
C GLU A 16 -31.50 -40.72 25.08
N THR A 17 -31.22 -41.18 23.86
CA THR A 17 -29.89 -41.13 23.25
C THR A 17 -29.51 -39.71 22.88
N PHE A 18 -30.49 -38.90 22.45
CA PHE A 18 -30.27 -37.47 22.13
C PHE A 18 -29.95 -36.67 23.38
N GLN A 19 -30.67 -36.91 24.52
CA GLN A 19 -30.34 -36.23 25.77
C GLN A 19 -28.99 -36.65 26.33
N MET A 20 -28.57 -37.92 26.18
CA MET A 20 -27.24 -38.36 26.60
C MET A 20 -26.11 -37.76 25.73
N MET A 21 -26.32 -37.61 24.43
CA MET A 21 -25.34 -36.93 23.55
C MET A 21 -25.22 -35.45 23.89
N GLN A 22 -26.33 -34.76 24.15
CA GLN A 22 -26.33 -33.36 24.58
C GLN A 22 -25.69 -33.16 25.96
N ALA A 23 -25.98 -34.07 26.92
CA ALA A 23 -25.36 -34.06 28.25
C ALA A 23 -23.83 -34.28 28.18
N SER A 24 -23.36 -35.11 27.23
CA SER A 24 -21.92 -35.33 27.03
C SER A 24 -21.20 -34.10 26.48
N VAL A 25 -21.89 -33.24 25.71
CA VAL A 25 -21.37 -31.97 25.19
C VAL A 25 -21.40 -30.87 26.25
N GLU A 26 -22.44 -30.84 27.11
CA GLU A 26 -22.58 -29.84 28.18
C GLU A 26 -21.68 -30.13 29.39
N ALA A 27 -21.35 -31.39 29.67
CA ALA A 27 -20.41 -31.76 30.74
C ALA A 27 -18.96 -31.32 30.47
N GLY A 28 -18.65 -30.91 29.24
CA GLY A 28 -17.37 -30.28 28.88
C GLY A 28 -17.25 -28.79 29.25
N LYS A 29 -18.33 -28.13 29.74
CA LYS A 29 -18.31 -26.76 30.24
C LYS A 29 -18.22 -26.78 31.77
N GLY A 30 -17.00 -26.83 32.33
CA GLY A 30 -16.72 -26.94 33.72
C GLY A 30 -17.39 -25.92 34.61
N MET A 31 -18.13 -26.43 35.64
CA MET A 31 -18.37 -25.72 36.88
C MET A 31 -17.57 -26.42 37.98
N GLY A 32 -16.61 -25.72 38.55
CA GLY A 32 -15.84 -26.20 39.67
C GLY A 32 -16.63 -26.15 40.96
N LEU A 33 -16.70 -27.29 41.67
CA LEU A 33 -16.81 -27.37 43.13
C LEU A 33 -16.02 -28.61 43.60
N PRO A 34 -15.39 -28.56 44.77
CA PRO A 34 -14.46 -29.60 45.20
C PRO A 34 -15.20 -30.77 45.89
N VAL A 35 -15.12 -31.95 45.34
CA VAL A 35 -15.42 -33.18 46.07
C VAL A 35 -14.30 -34.17 45.84
N ARG A 36 -13.70 -34.54 46.97
CA ARG A 36 -12.64 -35.53 47.15
C ARG A 36 -13.25 -36.93 46.96
N SER A 37 -12.84 -37.65 45.92
CA SER A 37 -12.78 -39.12 46.00
C SER A 37 -11.83 -39.65 44.93
N GLN A 38 -10.96 -40.54 45.35
CA GLN A 38 -10.06 -41.33 44.52
C GLN A 38 -10.89 -42.23 43.59
N GLY A 39 -10.51 -42.23 42.34
CA GLY A 39 -10.97 -43.13 41.31
C GLY A 39 -10.29 -42.70 40.01
N ASP A 40 -9.26 -43.45 39.60
CA ASP A 40 -8.63 -43.34 38.29
C ASP A 40 -9.68 -43.49 37.19
N SER A 41 -10.20 -42.39 36.67
CA SER A 41 -10.86 -42.34 35.40
C SER A 41 -9.98 -41.52 34.46
N GLN A 42 -9.07 -42.21 33.76
CA GLN A 42 -8.48 -41.71 32.54
C GLN A 42 -9.64 -41.36 31.58
N SER A 43 -10.03 -40.08 31.56
CA SER A 43 -10.84 -39.58 30.46
C SER A 43 -9.93 -39.52 29.26
N ASP A 44 -10.14 -40.39 28.28
CA ASP A 44 -9.55 -40.31 26.95
C ASP A 44 -10.10 -39.07 26.23
N ASN A 45 -9.77 -37.88 26.74
CA ASN A 45 -9.93 -36.62 26.01
C ASN A 45 -8.84 -36.60 24.95
N LYS A 46 -9.14 -37.12 23.78
CA LYS A 46 -8.26 -37.06 22.63
C LYS A 46 -8.06 -35.59 22.29
N VAL A 47 -6.78 -35.22 22.14
CA VAL A 47 -6.27 -33.89 21.79
C VAL A 47 -7.16 -33.24 20.76
N MET A 48 -7.49 -31.99 20.98
CA MET A 48 -8.21 -31.13 20.02
C MET A 48 -7.36 -30.97 18.78
N ASP A 49 -7.80 -31.54 17.66
CA ASP A 49 -7.14 -31.37 16.37
C ASP A 49 -7.59 -30.04 15.76
N ASN A 50 -6.63 -29.13 15.50
CA ASN A 50 -6.89 -27.90 14.77
C ASN A 50 -6.73 -28.16 13.28
N ILE A 51 -7.75 -27.84 12.50
CA ILE A 51 -7.73 -27.90 11.04
C ILE A 51 -7.72 -26.47 10.52
N THR A 52 -6.63 -26.08 9.86
CA THR A 52 -6.53 -24.79 9.18
C THR A 52 -6.96 -24.96 7.73
N VAL A 53 -7.86 -24.10 7.26
CA VAL A 53 -8.43 -24.12 5.91
C VAL A 53 -8.56 -22.71 5.37
N ARG A 54 -8.29 -22.51 4.08
CA ARG A 54 -8.50 -21.21 3.42
C ARG A 54 -9.98 -21.01 3.09
N GLN A 55 -10.43 -19.78 3.20
CA GLN A 55 -11.77 -19.39 2.74
C GLN A 55 -11.99 -19.83 1.29
N GLY A 56 -13.16 -20.45 1.04
CA GLY A 56 -13.52 -20.98 -0.29
C GLY A 56 -13.08 -22.42 -0.53
N GLU A 57 -12.19 -22.99 0.30
CA GLU A 57 -11.79 -24.39 0.17
C GLU A 57 -12.79 -25.34 0.82
N THR A 58 -12.53 -26.63 0.71
CA THR A 58 -13.31 -27.71 1.31
C THR A 58 -12.54 -28.31 2.48
N VAL A 59 -13.22 -28.48 3.62
CA VAL A 59 -12.68 -29.16 4.79
C VAL A 59 -13.33 -30.52 4.99
N LEU A 60 -12.52 -31.50 5.37
CA LEU A 60 -12.96 -32.86 5.76
C LEU A 60 -12.82 -33.00 7.26
N LEU A 61 -13.93 -33.30 7.93
CA LEU A 61 -13.97 -33.60 9.36
C LEU A 61 -14.04 -35.10 9.51
N ARG A 62 -12.98 -35.72 10.04
CA ARG A 62 -12.82 -37.15 10.20
C ARG A 62 -12.94 -37.57 11.66
N CYS A 63 -13.74 -38.53 11.92
CA CYS A 63 -13.95 -39.15 13.23
C CYS A 63 -13.65 -40.62 13.16
N ALA A 64 -12.65 -41.09 13.89
CA ALA A 64 -12.38 -42.50 14.02
C ALA A 64 -13.42 -43.13 14.95
N GLN A 65 -14.12 -44.20 14.51
CA GLN A 65 -15.16 -44.84 15.30
C GLN A 65 -14.56 -45.89 16.24
N GLY A 66 -13.70 -46.78 15.80
CA GLY A 66 -13.20 -47.91 16.61
C GLY A 66 -14.32 -48.84 17.02
N ASP A 67 -14.18 -49.79 17.83
CA ASP A 67 -15.16 -50.75 18.42
C ASP A 67 -16.60 -50.78 17.82
N VAL A 68 -17.47 -51.63 18.32
CA VAL A 68 -18.87 -51.71 17.87
C VAL A 68 -19.62 -50.42 18.23
N VAL A 69 -19.88 -49.60 17.21
CA VAL A 69 -20.60 -48.32 17.31
C VAL A 69 -22.11 -48.58 17.22
N THR A 70 -22.88 -47.99 18.14
CA THR A 70 -24.35 -48.04 18.13
C THR A 70 -24.97 -46.79 17.53
N HIS A 71 -24.42 -45.62 17.84
CA HIS A 71 -24.86 -44.33 17.31
C HIS A 71 -23.67 -43.38 17.13
N THR A 72 -23.75 -42.50 16.14
CA THR A 72 -22.75 -41.49 15.90
C THR A 72 -23.38 -40.21 15.39
N ALA A 73 -22.80 -39.06 15.76
CA ALA A 73 -23.27 -37.73 15.30
C ALA A 73 -22.13 -36.74 15.16
N TRP A 74 -22.22 -35.89 14.16
CA TRP A 74 -21.42 -34.64 14.05
C TRP A 74 -22.24 -33.44 14.48
N LEU A 75 -21.67 -32.61 15.33
CA LEU A 75 -22.29 -31.41 15.87
C LEU A 75 -21.37 -30.18 15.60
N ASN A 76 -22.00 -29.03 15.35
CA ASN A 76 -21.35 -27.71 15.36
C ASN A 76 -22.05 -26.87 16.44
N ARG A 77 -21.29 -26.42 17.44
CA ARG A 77 -21.86 -25.74 18.61
C ARG A 77 -22.95 -26.60 19.28
N SER A 78 -24.22 -26.18 19.19
CA SER A 78 -25.38 -26.93 19.72
C SER A 78 -26.27 -27.53 18.62
N SER A 79 -25.84 -27.51 17.37
CA SER A 79 -26.63 -27.98 16.23
C SER A 79 -26.08 -29.29 15.70
N ILE A 80 -26.94 -30.26 15.45
CA ILE A 80 -26.59 -31.53 14.82
C ILE A 80 -26.44 -31.29 13.31
N LEU A 81 -25.33 -31.75 12.74
CA LEU A 81 -25.09 -31.73 11.31
C LEU A 81 -25.54 -33.03 10.65
N TYR A 82 -25.13 -34.15 11.25
CA TYR A 82 -25.46 -35.51 10.84
C TYR A 82 -25.67 -36.38 12.08
N ALA A 83 -26.65 -37.28 12.03
CA ALA A 83 -26.83 -38.36 12.99
C ALA A 83 -26.88 -39.68 12.22
N GLY A 84 -25.79 -40.46 12.27
CA GLY A 84 -25.59 -41.56 11.34
C GLY A 84 -25.59 -41.06 9.90
N GLU A 85 -26.43 -41.70 9.04
CA GLU A 85 -26.58 -41.28 7.63
C GLU A 85 -27.56 -40.11 7.45
N ASP A 86 -28.35 -39.78 8.48
CA ASP A 86 -29.39 -38.77 8.40
C ASP A 86 -28.80 -37.35 8.50
N LYS A 87 -29.02 -36.56 7.45
CA LYS A 87 -28.65 -35.14 7.42
C LYS A 87 -29.66 -34.30 8.20
N TRP A 88 -29.19 -33.63 9.27
CA TRP A 88 -29.98 -32.68 10.07
C TRP A 88 -29.67 -31.22 9.76
N SER A 89 -28.49 -30.97 9.18
CA SER A 89 -28.12 -29.63 8.76
C SER A 89 -28.93 -29.17 7.54
N VAL A 90 -29.42 -27.92 7.59
CA VAL A 90 -30.04 -27.25 6.43
C VAL A 90 -29.00 -26.67 5.47
N ASP A 91 -27.74 -26.61 5.89
CA ASP A 91 -26.64 -26.10 5.06
C ASP A 91 -26.31 -27.08 3.93
N ARG A 92 -26.46 -26.63 2.70
CA ARG A 92 -26.20 -27.45 1.51
C ARG A 92 -24.74 -27.79 1.31
N ARG A 93 -23.83 -26.98 1.88
CA ARG A 93 -22.38 -27.16 1.79
C ARG A 93 -21.89 -28.37 2.58
N VAL A 94 -22.64 -28.79 3.59
CA VAL A 94 -22.33 -29.93 4.46
C VAL A 94 -22.86 -31.22 3.83
N SER A 95 -21.99 -32.22 3.66
CA SER A 95 -22.38 -33.54 3.13
C SER A 95 -21.59 -34.68 3.78
N LEU A 96 -22.20 -35.85 3.79
CA LEU A 96 -21.58 -37.12 4.24
C LEU A 96 -20.60 -37.62 3.17
N VAL A 97 -19.41 -37.99 3.58
CA VAL A 97 -18.39 -38.59 2.71
C VAL A 97 -18.25 -40.06 2.96
N THR A 98 -18.05 -40.46 4.22
CA THR A 98 -17.85 -41.84 4.63
C THR A 98 -18.54 -42.09 5.95
N LEU A 99 -19.27 -43.20 6.02
CA LEU A 99 -19.75 -43.78 7.27
C LEU A 99 -19.57 -45.29 7.20
N ASN A 100 -18.63 -45.81 7.97
CA ASN A 100 -18.34 -47.23 8.10
C ASN A 100 -17.90 -47.55 9.53
N GLN A 101 -17.50 -48.76 9.81
CA GLN A 101 -17.10 -49.19 11.15
C GLN A 101 -15.84 -48.47 11.68
N GLU A 102 -15.01 -47.93 10.81
CA GLU A 102 -13.74 -47.32 11.17
C GLU A 102 -13.80 -45.77 11.19
N GLU A 103 -14.61 -45.22 10.32
CA GLU A 103 -14.58 -43.76 10.04
C GLU A 103 -15.97 -43.18 9.81
N PHE A 104 -16.20 -42.00 10.39
CA PHE A 104 -17.33 -41.13 10.12
C PHE A 104 -16.84 -39.76 9.66
N THR A 105 -16.87 -39.53 8.35
CA THR A 105 -16.32 -38.33 7.74
C THR A 105 -17.41 -37.53 7.05
N ILE A 106 -17.49 -36.24 7.38
CA ILE A 106 -18.29 -35.25 6.66
C ILE A 106 -17.39 -34.24 5.99
N LYS A 107 -17.88 -33.55 4.96
CA LYS A 107 -17.20 -32.39 4.33
C LYS A 107 -18.06 -31.16 4.42
N ILE A 108 -17.38 -30.01 4.47
CA ILE A 108 -17.96 -28.68 4.31
C ILE A 108 -17.27 -28.03 3.12
N GLU A 109 -18.03 -27.76 2.07
CA GLU A 109 -17.54 -27.11 0.85
C GLU A 109 -17.65 -25.59 0.97
N ASN A 110 -16.75 -24.89 0.27
CA ASN A 110 -16.76 -23.42 0.22
C ASN A 110 -16.81 -22.79 1.62
N VAL A 111 -15.84 -23.15 2.45
CA VAL A 111 -15.73 -22.72 3.86
C VAL A 111 -15.64 -21.21 3.94
N ASP A 112 -16.36 -20.62 4.87
CA ASP A 112 -16.32 -19.20 5.17
C ASP A 112 -16.05 -18.92 6.67
N MET A 113 -15.95 -17.64 7.05
CA MET A 113 -15.66 -17.24 8.42
C MET A 113 -16.69 -17.70 9.45
N THR A 114 -17.92 -18.02 9.02
CA THR A 114 -18.99 -18.52 9.92
C THR A 114 -18.79 -19.96 10.29
N ASP A 115 -18.00 -20.71 9.51
CA ASP A 115 -17.66 -22.10 9.77
C ASP A 115 -16.54 -22.26 10.80
N GLU A 116 -15.86 -21.17 11.17
CA GLU A 116 -14.83 -21.20 12.18
C GLU A 116 -15.40 -21.59 13.55
N GLY A 117 -14.71 -22.48 14.21
CA GLY A 117 -15.07 -22.90 15.56
C GLY A 117 -14.97 -24.40 15.80
N GLN A 118 -15.62 -24.82 16.86
CA GLN A 118 -15.54 -26.18 17.39
C GLN A 118 -16.60 -27.08 16.76
N TYR A 119 -16.14 -28.23 16.27
CA TYR A 119 -16.96 -29.35 15.81
C TYR A 119 -16.72 -30.56 16.69
N VAL A 120 -17.77 -31.28 17.00
CA VAL A 120 -17.72 -32.45 17.91
C VAL A 120 -18.30 -33.65 17.19
N CYS A 121 -17.49 -34.71 17.10
CA CYS A 121 -17.99 -36.03 16.78
C CYS A 121 -18.31 -36.79 18.08
N ALA A 122 -19.55 -37.13 18.26
CA ALA A 122 -20.01 -37.99 19.38
C ALA A 122 -20.24 -39.39 18.86
N VAL A 123 -19.62 -40.36 19.50
CA VAL A 123 -19.72 -41.79 19.16
C VAL A 123 -20.17 -42.57 20.39
N GLN A 124 -21.31 -43.24 20.28
CA GLN A 124 -21.81 -44.16 21.29
C GLN A 124 -21.35 -45.56 20.93
N THR A 125 -20.57 -46.19 21.80
CA THR A 125 -20.16 -47.60 21.67
C THR A 125 -20.91 -48.44 22.68
N SER A 126 -20.78 -49.76 22.54
CA SER A 126 -21.37 -50.73 23.50
C SER A 126 -20.81 -50.58 24.92
N SER A 127 -19.63 -49.99 25.09
CA SER A 127 -18.94 -49.85 26.37
C SER A 127 -19.11 -48.46 26.99
N ARG A 128 -18.90 -47.39 26.23
CA ARG A 128 -18.96 -46.02 26.73
C ARG A 128 -19.05 -44.99 25.58
N PRO A 129 -19.66 -43.81 25.81
CA PRO A 129 -19.62 -42.72 24.83
C PRO A 129 -18.21 -42.15 24.70
N ARG A 130 -17.82 -41.74 23.48
CA ARG A 130 -16.58 -41.03 23.17
C ARG A 130 -16.89 -39.76 22.42
N THR A 131 -16.07 -38.72 22.60
CA THR A 131 -16.14 -37.48 21.83
C THR A 131 -14.78 -37.15 21.23
N THR A 132 -14.76 -36.77 19.98
CA THR A 132 -13.61 -36.19 19.30
C THR A 132 -13.93 -34.74 18.98
N VAL A 133 -13.06 -33.84 19.37
CA VAL A 133 -13.23 -32.39 19.15
C VAL A 133 -12.25 -31.95 18.09
N VAL A 134 -12.76 -31.23 17.09
CA VAL A 134 -11.98 -30.62 16.01
C VAL A 134 -12.29 -29.14 15.99
N HIS A 135 -11.26 -28.31 15.85
CA HIS A 135 -11.43 -26.88 15.73
C HIS A 135 -11.03 -26.42 14.32
N ILE A 136 -11.96 -25.83 13.60
CA ILE A 136 -11.69 -25.23 12.28
C ILE A 136 -11.20 -23.80 12.49
N LEU A 137 -10.04 -23.49 11.90
CA LEU A 137 -9.45 -22.15 11.78
C LEU A 137 -9.53 -21.73 10.31
N VAL A 138 -10.26 -20.65 10.03
CA VAL A 138 -10.44 -20.16 8.67
C VAL A 138 -9.41 -19.07 8.38
N GLN A 139 -8.65 -19.29 7.32
CA GLN A 139 -7.69 -18.32 6.81
C GLN A 139 -8.29 -17.50 5.67
N VAL A 140 -8.09 -16.20 5.71
CA VAL A 140 -8.58 -15.25 4.70
C VAL A 140 -7.39 -14.48 4.14
N PRO A 141 -7.16 -14.52 2.82
CA PRO A 141 -6.13 -13.69 2.21
C PRO A 141 -6.41 -12.20 2.45
N PRO A 142 -5.37 -11.36 2.47
CA PRO A 142 -5.55 -9.93 2.67
C PRO A 142 -6.30 -9.34 1.48
N LYS A 143 -7.13 -8.33 1.76
CA LYS A 143 -7.79 -7.53 0.74
C LYS A 143 -7.87 -6.08 1.19
N ILE A 144 -7.30 -5.18 0.41
CA ILE A 144 -7.40 -3.75 0.62
C ILE A 144 -8.84 -3.32 0.36
N ILE A 145 -9.48 -2.73 1.37
CA ILE A 145 -10.89 -2.33 1.36
C ILE A 145 -11.09 -0.82 1.29
N ASN A 146 -10.16 -0.07 1.87
CA ASN A 146 -10.14 1.39 1.83
C ASN A 146 -8.75 1.87 1.44
N LEU A 147 -8.67 2.65 0.38
CA LEU A 147 -7.45 3.29 -0.09
C LEU A 147 -7.75 4.75 -0.43
N SER A 148 -6.85 5.66 -0.07
CA SER A 148 -6.90 7.04 -0.54
C SER A 148 -6.90 7.06 -2.07
N ARG A 149 -7.52 8.11 -2.65
CA ARG A 149 -7.53 8.30 -4.11
C ARG A 149 -6.30 9.11 -4.52
N ASP A 150 -6.05 9.15 -5.83
CA ASP A 150 -5.06 10.06 -6.42
C ASP A 150 -5.33 11.50 -5.99
N ILE A 151 -4.28 12.20 -5.63
CA ILE A 151 -4.37 13.58 -5.12
C ILE A 151 -3.44 14.53 -5.87
N VAL A 152 -3.88 15.76 -5.95
CA VAL A 152 -3.12 16.87 -6.51
C VAL A 152 -3.02 17.93 -5.41
N VAL A 153 -1.80 18.25 -5.00
CA VAL A 153 -1.53 19.21 -3.91
C VAL A 153 -0.46 20.20 -4.31
N ASN A 154 -0.40 21.33 -3.61
CA ASN A 154 0.70 22.28 -3.80
C ASN A 154 1.90 21.89 -2.95
N GLU A 155 3.11 22.17 -3.43
CA GLU A 155 4.35 21.97 -2.68
C GLU A 155 4.27 22.66 -1.32
N GLY A 156 4.76 22.00 -0.26
CA GLY A 156 4.66 22.47 1.11
C GLY A 156 3.39 22.11 1.85
N SER A 157 2.40 21.48 1.20
CA SER A 157 1.19 20.98 1.86
C SER A 157 1.48 19.74 2.72
N ASN A 158 0.64 19.51 3.74
CA ASN A 158 0.64 18.26 4.48
C ASN A 158 -0.29 17.26 3.79
N VAL A 159 0.17 16.03 3.63
CA VAL A 159 -0.56 14.93 3.00
C VAL A 159 -0.66 13.78 3.97
N THR A 160 -1.85 13.19 4.08
CA THR A 160 -2.08 11.95 4.81
C THR A 160 -2.77 10.97 3.88
N LEU A 161 -2.15 9.82 3.65
CA LEU A 161 -2.72 8.71 2.90
C LEU A 161 -3.21 7.65 3.87
N MET A 162 -4.28 6.94 3.50
CA MET A 162 -4.86 5.85 4.28
C MET A 162 -4.96 4.60 3.41
N CYS A 163 -4.59 3.46 4.00
CA CYS A 163 -4.78 2.14 3.42
C CYS A 163 -5.24 1.18 4.50
N GLN A 164 -6.39 0.56 4.31
CA GLN A 164 -6.93 -0.44 5.24
C GLN A 164 -7.24 -1.72 4.50
N ALA A 165 -6.94 -2.84 5.12
CA ALA A 165 -7.19 -4.16 4.58
C ALA A 165 -7.89 -5.06 5.59
N ASN A 166 -8.66 -6.03 5.07
CA ASN A 166 -9.18 -7.15 5.82
C ASN A 166 -8.40 -8.41 5.47
N GLY A 167 -8.31 -9.33 6.40
CA GLY A 167 -7.68 -10.64 6.22
C GLY A 167 -7.61 -11.39 7.54
N LYS A 168 -7.28 -12.69 7.47
CA LYS A 168 -7.07 -13.49 8.68
C LYS A 168 -5.97 -14.52 8.44
N PRO A 169 -4.85 -14.47 9.18
CA PRO A 169 -4.50 -13.47 10.21
C PRO A 169 -4.62 -12.02 9.73
N GLU A 170 -4.73 -11.07 10.68
CA GLU A 170 -4.80 -9.64 10.36
C GLU A 170 -3.58 -9.21 9.54
N PRO A 171 -3.79 -8.55 8.38
CA PRO A 171 -2.68 -8.15 7.52
C PRO A 171 -1.84 -7.02 8.13
N SER A 172 -0.55 -7.07 7.90
CA SER A 172 0.33 -5.92 8.07
C SER A 172 0.24 -5.01 6.85
N ILE A 173 0.25 -3.70 7.07
CA ILE A 173 0.22 -2.68 6.01
C ILE A 173 1.60 -2.05 5.90
N SER A 174 2.01 -1.79 4.67
CA SER A 174 3.21 -0.99 4.39
C SER A 174 3.02 -0.09 3.17
N TRP A 175 3.66 1.07 3.20
CA TRP A 175 3.68 2.04 2.12
C TRP A 175 5.07 2.16 1.52
N LYS A 176 5.13 2.32 0.21
CA LYS A 176 6.37 2.51 -0.53
C LYS A 176 6.19 3.53 -1.65
N LEU A 177 7.17 4.43 -1.82
CA LEU A 177 7.25 5.28 -3.00
C LEU A 177 7.96 4.49 -4.10
N ILE A 178 7.22 4.11 -5.16
CA ILE A 178 7.76 3.28 -6.25
C ILE A 178 8.54 4.12 -7.25
N SER A 179 7.99 5.26 -7.63
CA SER A 179 8.58 6.17 -8.60
C SER A 179 8.52 7.60 -8.03
N PRO A 180 9.65 8.33 -8.01
CA PRO A 180 10.96 8.04 -8.58
C PRO A 180 11.87 7.15 -7.73
N SER A 181 11.60 6.92 -6.45
CA SER A 181 12.43 6.08 -5.58
C SER A 181 11.64 4.94 -4.96
N GLY A 182 12.27 3.77 -4.75
CA GLY A 182 11.64 2.62 -4.13
C GLY A 182 11.81 2.55 -2.60
N ASP A 183 11.99 3.66 -1.91
CA ASP A 183 12.21 3.70 -0.48
C ASP A 183 10.91 3.38 0.28
N LEU A 184 11.02 2.62 1.37
CA LEU A 184 9.94 2.39 2.31
C LEU A 184 9.52 3.72 2.94
N ALA A 185 8.22 4.00 2.93
CA ALA A 185 7.69 5.26 3.43
C ALA A 185 7.04 5.12 4.81
N SER A 186 6.36 3.98 5.11
CA SER A 186 5.70 3.70 6.39
C SER A 186 5.34 2.22 6.50
N ASP A 187 5.26 1.72 7.74
CA ASP A 187 4.75 0.38 8.09
C ASP A 187 3.41 0.47 8.86
N ASP A 188 2.60 1.48 8.58
CA ASP A 188 1.34 1.75 9.26
C ASP A 188 0.21 1.93 8.24
N GLU A 189 -1.05 1.85 8.69
CA GLU A 189 -2.25 2.15 7.87
C GLU A 189 -2.23 3.57 7.29
N TYR A 190 -1.58 4.50 8.00
CA TYR A 190 -1.48 5.91 7.61
C TYR A 190 -0.05 6.27 7.25
N LEU A 191 0.10 6.90 6.07
CA LEU A 191 1.33 7.56 5.68
C LEU A 191 1.16 9.07 5.79
N GLU A 192 1.90 9.69 6.70
CA GLU A 192 1.94 11.15 6.86
C GLU A 192 3.17 11.74 6.17
N ILE A 193 2.93 12.69 5.28
CA ILE A 193 3.98 13.40 4.54
C ILE A 193 3.85 14.89 4.87
N PRO A 194 4.56 15.39 5.89
CA PRO A 194 4.53 16.82 6.21
C PRO A 194 5.32 17.62 5.17
N SER A 195 4.78 18.79 4.79
CA SER A 195 5.41 19.73 3.87
C SER A 195 5.95 19.05 2.62
N ILE A 196 5.08 18.38 1.87
CA ILE A 196 5.45 17.56 0.71
C ILE A 196 6.24 18.40 -0.31
N SER A 197 7.37 17.87 -0.78
CA SER A 197 8.18 18.47 -1.83
C SER A 197 7.91 17.80 -3.19
N ARG A 198 8.29 18.48 -4.28
CA ARG A 198 8.19 17.96 -5.65
C ARG A 198 8.91 16.62 -5.85
N GLN A 199 9.99 16.35 -5.10
CA GLN A 199 10.73 15.08 -5.13
C GLN A 199 9.94 13.91 -4.54
N ARG A 200 8.90 14.21 -3.79
CA ARG A 200 7.97 13.23 -3.22
C ARG A 200 6.70 13.04 -4.04
N ALA A 201 6.56 13.73 -5.17
CA ALA A 201 5.54 13.41 -6.16
C ALA A 201 5.81 12.04 -6.78
N GLY A 202 4.75 11.33 -7.15
CA GLY A 202 4.87 10.05 -7.85
C GLY A 202 3.90 9.01 -7.35
N THR A 203 4.20 7.73 -7.68
CA THR A 203 3.35 6.59 -7.38
C THR A 203 3.71 5.97 -6.05
N TYR A 204 2.74 5.91 -5.16
CA TYR A 204 2.81 5.23 -3.87
C TYR A 204 2.08 3.91 -3.94
N GLU A 205 2.70 2.87 -3.41
CA GLU A 205 2.14 1.54 -3.31
C GLU A 205 1.77 1.25 -1.86
N CYS A 206 0.53 0.82 -1.64
CA CYS A 206 0.11 0.18 -0.39
C CYS A 206 0.15 -1.33 -0.58
N THR A 207 0.82 -2.01 0.32
CA THR A 207 0.93 -3.47 0.37
C THR A 207 0.32 -3.98 1.67
N ALA A 208 -0.65 -4.88 1.56
CA ALA A 208 -1.24 -5.62 2.67
C ALA A 208 -0.78 -7.07 2.63
N VAL A 209 -0.16 -7.57 3.69
CA VAL A 209 0.45 -8.91 3.76
C VAL A 209 -0.01 -9.65 4.99
N ASN A 210 -0.41 -10.91 4.83
CA ASN A 210 -0.50 -11.88 5.92
C ASN A 210 0.18 -13.20 5.51
N ASP A 211 0.16 -14.21 6.38
CA ASP A 211 0.81 -15.51 6.12
C ASP A 211 0.22 -16.27 4.92
N ILE A 212 -0.89 -15.80 4.37
CA ILE A 212 -1.65 -16.48 3.31
C ILE A 212 -1.31 -15.93 1.94
N ASP A 213 -1.29 -14.58 1.82
CA ASP A 213 -1.12 -13.90 0.54
C ASP A 213 -0.75 -12.42 0.72
N THR A 214 -0.67 -11.71 -0.40
CA THR A 214 -0.40 -10.28 -0.49
C THR A 214 -1.40 -9.61 -1.42
N ASP A 215 -1.96 -8.47 -1.00
CA ASP A 215 -2.74 -7.57 -1.86
C ASP A 215 -2.02 -6.24 -2.01
N VAL A 216 -1.98 -5.70 -3.24
CA VAL A 216 -1.21 -4.50 -3.59
C VAL A 216 -2.07 -3.55 -4.40
N GLN A 217 -2.08 -2.27 -4.01
CA GLN A 217 -2.74 -1.20 -4.76
C GLN A 217 -1.87 0.05 -4.77
N THR A 218 -2.04 0.87 -5.80
CA THR A 218 -1.25 2.09 -6.00
C THR A 218 -2.14 3.33 -6.08
N ILE A 219 -1.56 4.48 -5.71
CA ILE A 219 -2.13 5.82 -5.89
C ILE A 219 -1.04 6.76 -6.37
N ASP A 220 -1.46 7.82 -7.08
CA ASP A 220 -0.56 8.86 -7.57
C ASP A 220 -0.71 10.17 -6.79
N ILE A 221 0.43 10.76 -6.40
CA ILE A 221 0.52 12.10 -5.83
C ILE A 221 1.16 13.04 -6.85
N THR A 222 0.39 14.02 -7.30
CA THR A 222 0.90 15.14 -8.10
C THR A 222 1.16 16.34 -7.19
N VAL A 223 2.39 16.84 -7.21
CA VAL A 223 2.77 18.05 -6.48
C VAL A 223 2.90 19.21 -7.45
N ASN A 224 2.07 20.23 -7.27
CA ASN A 224 2.12 21.45 -8.05
C ASN A 224 3.13 22.43 -7.43
N TYR A 225 3.90 23.13 -8.27
CA TYR A 225 4.87 24.13 -7.84
C TYR A 225 5.05 25.25 -8.89
N ALA A 226 5.53 26.41 -8.39
CA ALA A 226 5.85 27.54 -9.24
C ALA A 226 7.05 27.24 -10.15
N PRO A 227 7.16 27.89 -11.31
CA PRO A 227 8.28 27.70 -12.23
C PRO A 227 9.63 27.98 -11.57
N THR A 228 10.59 27.14 -11.90
CA THR A 228 12.02 27.36 -11.64
C THR A 228 12.72 27.38 -12.98
N VAL A 229 13.31 28.53 -13.36
CA VAL A 229 13.96 28.71 -14.64
C VAL A 229 15.45 28.41 -14.50
N SER A 230 16.00 27.67 -15.46
CA SER A 230 17.43 27.39 -15.55
C SER A 230 18.21 28.69 -15.85
N GLU A 231 19.47 28.76 -15.43
CA GLU A 231 20.32 29.91 -15.71
C GLU A 231 20.49 30.13 -17.22
N GLY A 232 20.22 31.35 -17.67
CA GLY A 232 20.35 31.75 -19.08
C GLY A 232 21.81 31.74 -19.56
N ARG A 233 22.01 31.28 -20.78
CA ARG A 233 23.33 31.32 -21.42
C ARG A 233 23.41 32.46 -22.40
N ASP A 234 24.44 33.31 -22.29
CA ASP A 234 24.73 34.38 -23.23
C ASP A 234 25.15 33.83 -24.59
N VAL A 235 24.66 34.46 -25.66
CA VAL A 235 24.85 33.97 -27.03
C VAL A 235 25.52 35.02 -27.89
N GLY A 236 26.69 34.66 -28.42
CA GLY A 236 27.42 35.49 -29.40
C GLY A 236 27.04 35.15 -30.84
N VAL A 237 26.54 36.10 -31.60
CA VAL A 237 26.12 35.91 -33.01
C VAL A 237 26.62 37.04 -33.88
N THR A 238 27.17 36.70 -35.06
CA THR A 238 27.59 37.68 -36.06
C THR A 238 26.39 38.28 -36.82
N LEU A 239 26.47 39.53 -37.23
CA LEU A 239 25.45 40.16 -38.06
C LEU A 239 25.10 39.30 -39.28
N GLY A 240 23.83 39.25 -39.59
CA GLY A 240 23.29 38.44 -40.71
C GLY A 240 23.15 36.93 -40.45
N GLN A 241 23.59 36.46 -39.31
CA GLN A 241 23.47 35.05 -38.91
C GLN A 241 22.20 34.79 -38.06
N ARG A 242 21.85 33.50 -37.95
CA ARG A 242 20.77 33.08 -37.08
C ARG A 242 21.25 33.02 -35.64
N GLY A 243 20.46 33.59 -34.70
CA GLY A 243 20.66 33.50 -33.27
C GLY A 243 19.48 32.78 -32.60
N VAL A 244 19.72 32.06 -31.51
CA VAL A 244 18.66 31.39 -30.72
C VAL A 244 18.98 31.55 -29.23
N LEU A 245 18.00 32.06 -28.47
CA LEU A 245 18.01 32.05 -27.01
C LEU A 245 17.05 30.93 -26.53
N GLU A 246 17.49 30.12 -25.58
CA GLU A 246 16.72 29.01 -25.08
C GLU A 246 16.46 29.18 -23.58
N CYS A 247 15.18 29.14 -23.18
CA CYS A 247 14.72 29.30 -21.83
C CYS A 247 14.01 28.01 -21.38
N GLU A 248 14.52 27.34 -20.37
CA GLU A 248 13.95 26.13 -19.83
C GLU A 248 13.44 26.38 -18.42
N ALA A 249 12.17 25.92 -18.17
CA ALA A 249 11.51 26.06 -16.88
C ALA A 249 10.93 24.71 -16.43
N ASP A 250 11.22 24.37 -15.19
CA ASP A 250 10.59 23.23 -14.48
C ASP A 250 9.39 23.75 -13.67
N ALA A 251 8.20 23.25 -13.96
CA ALA A 251 6.94 23.70 -13.34
C ALA A 251 5.85 22.65 -13.45
N VAL A 252 4.99 22.58 -12.43
CA VAL A 252 3.73 21.82 -12.46
C VAL A 252 2.61 22.71 -11.90
N PRO A 253 1.56 23.01 -12.67
CA PRO A 253 1.40 22.77 -14.12
C PRO A 253 2.46 23.46 -14.98
N GLU A 254 2.59 23.03 -16.23
CA GLU A 254 3.52 23.66 -17.19
C GLU A 254 3.38 25.18 -17.19
N ALA A 255 4.49 25.86 -17.43
CA ALA A 255 4.55 27.32 -17.45
C ALA A 255 4.25 27.87 -18.84
N ASP A 256 3.59 29.01 -18.87
CA ASP A 256 3.56 29.90 -20.04
C ASP A 256 4.83 30.74 -20.06
N PHE A 257 5.37 31.03 -21.26
CA PHE A 257 6.57 31.81 -21.45
C PHE A 257 6.30 33.19 -22.05
N GLU A 258 6.98 34.19 -21.52
CA GLU A 258 7.00 35.54 -22.06
C GLU A 258 8.43 36.00 -22.23
N TRP A 259 8.74 36.68 -23.36
CA TRP A 259 10.04 37.25 -23.64
C TRP A 259 10.00 38.78 -23.63
N TYR A 260 11.03 39.37 -23.09
CA TYR A 260 11.19 40.81 -23.00
C TYR A 260 12.57 41.21 -23.51
N LYS A 261 12.62 42.40 -24.14
CA LYS A 261 13.87 43.14 -24.45
C LYS A 261 13.76 44.52 -23.83
N ASP A 262 14.70 44.90 -23.00
CA ASP A 262 14.71 46.21 -22.32
C ASP A 262 13.32 46.57 -21.74
N ASP A 263 12.73 45.66 -20.95
CA ASP A 263 11.39 45.77 -20.34
C ASP A 263 10.20 45.84 -21.32
N ARG A 264 10.42 45.69 -22.62
CA ARG A 264 9.34 45.59 -23.62
C ARG A 264 9.06 44.15 -23.99
N ARG A 265 7.80 43.76 -23.86
CA ARG A 265 7.36 42.42 -24.25
C ARG A 265 7.54 42.21 -25.76
N ILE A 266 8.12 41.07 -26.10
CA ILE A 266 8.27 40.60 -27.48
C ILE A 266 7.10 39.70 -27.81
N PHE A 267 6.47 39.93 -28.96
CA PHE A 267 5.42 39.08 -29.50
C PHE A 267 5.95 38.26 -30.67
N ASN A 268 5.42 37.02 -30.80
CA ASN A 268 5.81 36.13 -31.89
C ASN A 268 5.62 36.82 -33.27
N GLY A 269 6.61 36.72 -34.14
CA GLY A 269 6.59 37.33 -35.47
C GLY A 269 6.95 38.83 -35.52
N PHE A 270 7.20 39.47 -34.37
CA PHE A 270 7.60 40.86 -34.34
C PHE A 270 9.08 41.00 -34.76
N ASP A 271 9.36 41.94 -35.68
CA ASP A 271 10.71 42.28 -36.17
C ASP A 271 11.51 41.05 -36.69
N GLY A 272 10.83 40.07 -37.28
CA GLY A 272 11.48 38.86 -37.81
C GLY A 272 11.94 37.86 -36.75
N MET A 273 11.51 38.03 -35.50
CA MET A 273 11.75 37.09 -34.42
C MET A 273 10.62 36.02 -34.32
N GLU A 274 11.00 34.81 -34.03
CA GLU A 274 10.03 33.70 -33.81
C GLU A 274 10.17 33.18 -32.38
N ILE A 275 9.02 32.99 -31.70
CA ILE A 275 8.94 32.36 -30.39
C ILE A 275 8.26 31.00 -30.56
N VAL A 276 8.95 29.92 -30.14
CA VAL A 276 8.40 28.56 -30.13
C VAL A 276 8.47 28.00 -28.72
N ASN A 277 7.31 27.68 -28.18
CA ASN A 277 7.17 27.05 -26.87
C ASN A 277 6.85 25.55 -27.05
N THR A 278 7.59 24.68 -26.37
CA THR A 278 7.41 23.24 -26.41
C THR A 278 7.64 22.65 -25.03
N GLY A 279 6.53 22.35 -24.30
CA GLY A 279 6.61 21.85 -22.93
C GLY A 279 7.41 22.79 -22.02
N SER A 280 8.49 22.31 -21.42
CA SER A 280 9.35 23.05 -20.51
C SER A 280 10.31 24.05 -21.19
N LEU A 281 10.34 24.13 -22.52
CA LEU A 281 11.31 24.88 -23.29
C LEU A 281 10.67 25.96 -24.14
N SER A 282 11.21 27.19 -24.08
CA SER A 282 10.88 28.30 -24.98
C SER A 282 12.12 28.73 -25.73
N LYS A 283 11.99 28.90 -27.04
CA LYS A 283 13.05 29.38 -27.94
C LYS A 283 12.68 30.72 -28.59
N LEU A 284 13.54 31.73 -28.44
CA LEU A 284 13.47 32.97 -29.19
C LEU A 284 14.53 32.94 -30.32
N THR A 285 14.04 32.89 -31.56
CA THR A 285 14.89 32.79 -32.77
C THR A 285 14.94 34.08 -33.51
N PHE A 286 16.14 34.50 -33.84
CA PHE A 286 16.49 35.62 -34.76
C PHE A 286 16.98 35.01 -36.05
N PHE A 287 16.29 35.24 -37.18
CA PHE A 287 16.70 34.64 -38.48
C PHE A 287 17.84 35.39 -39.14
N ASN A 288 17.96 36.69 -38.88
CA ASN A 288 18.96 37.59 -39.48
C ASN A 288 19.34 38.69 -38.46
N VAL A 289 20.32 38.37 -37.58
CA VAL A 289 20.69 39.27 -36.50
C VAL A 289 21.23 40.62 -37.03
N SER A 290 20.65 41.70 -36.55
CA SER A 290 21.05 43.09 -36.80
C SER A 290 21.68 43.74 -35.55
N ASP A 291 22.33 44.90 -35.70
CA ASP A 291 22.88 45.64 -34.55
C ASP A 291 21.81 46.00 -33.52
N GLY A 292 20.58 46.24 -33.98
CA GLY A 292 19.44 46.50 -33.11
C GLY A 292 18.99 45.33 -32.27
N ASP A 293 19.39 44.11 -32.62
CA ASP A 293 19.02 42.90 -31.88
C ASP A 293 19.94 42.58 -30.71
N TYR A 294 21.14 43.13 -30.70
CA TYR A 294 22.04 42.98 -29.54
C TYR A 294 21.45 43.63 -28.29
N GLY A 295 21.69 43.02 -27.14
CA GLY A 295 21.22 43.54 -25.86
C GLY A 295 20.74 42.44 -24.90
N ASN A 296 20.11 42.89 -23.83
CA ASN A 296 19.60 41.99 -22.78
C ASN A 296 18.17 41.54 -23.08
N TYR A 297 17.95 40.25 -22.96
CA TYR A 297 16.66 39.60 -23.09
C TYR A 297 16.30 38.94 -21.78
N THR A 298 15.03 39.00 -21.40
CA THR A 298 14.52 38.32 -20.20
C THR A 298 13.42 37.35 -20.61
N CYS A 299 13.57 36.11 -20.23
CA CYS A 299 12.53 35.09 -20.29
C CYS A 299 11.84 35.03 -18.95
N VAL A 300 10.53 35.05 -18.95
CA VAL A 300 9.67 34.87 -17.76
C VAL A 300 8.79 33.67 -17.97
N ALA A 301 8.89 32.70 -17.05
CA ALA A 301 8.04 31.54 -17.00
C ALA A 301 6.96 31.73 -15.90
N ILE A 302 5.69 31.48 -16.22
CA ILE A 302 4.57 31.84 -15.35
C ILE A 302 3.60 30.64 -15.29
N ASN A 303 3.17 30.25 -14.09
CA ASN A 303 1.98 29.42 -13.91
C ASN A 303 1.08 30.02 -12.81
N LYS A 304 -0.04 29.35 -12.49
CA LYS A 304 -0.98 29.83 -11.46
C LYS A 304 -0.40 29.95 -10.05
N LEU A 305 0.79 29.38 -9.78
CA LEU A 305 1.42 29.38 -8.47
C LEU A 305 2.52 30.43 -8.34
N GLY A 306 2.99 30.98 -9.44
CA GLY A 306 4.01 32.01 -9.42
C GLY A 306 4.74 32.19 -10.74
N SER A 307 5.82 32.97 -10.71
CA SER A 307 6.66 33.24 -11.87
C SER A 307 8.13 33.20 -11.48
N SER A 308 8.98 32.89 -12.45
CA SER A 308 10.44 32.98 -12.37
C SER A 308 11.00 33.47 -13.67
N ASN A 309 12.18 34.08 -13.65
CA ASN A 309 12.80 34.67 -14.84
C ASN A 309 14.29 34.41 -14.88
N THR A 310 14.85 34.52 -16.09
CA THR A 310 16.29 34.53 -16.33
C THR A 310 16.62 35.49 -17.46
N SER A 311 17.85 36.03 -17.47
CA SER A 311 18.30 36.99 -18.46
C SER A 311 19.37 36.38 -19.35
N PHE A 312 19.44 36.88 -20.59
CA PHE A 312 20.36 36.46 -21.62
C PHE A 312 20.98 37.72 -22.27
N LEU A 313 22.27 37.68 -22.56
CA LEU A 313 22.91 38.68 -23.38
C LEU A 313 23.10 38.11 -24.80
N LEU A 314 22.48 38.74 -25.79
CA LEU A 314 22.81 38.53 -27.20
C LEU A 314 23.87 39.58 -27.60
N TYR A 315 25.05 39.13 -28.04
CA TYR A 315 26.16 40.01 -28.31
C TYR A 315 26.83 39.69 -29.66
N GLY A 316 27.42 40.71 -30.28
CA GLY A 316 28.24 40.59 -31.46
C GLY A 316 29.68 40.13 -31.16
N PRO A 317 30.41 39.61 -32.15
CA PRO A 317 31.82 39.27 -31.97
C PRO A 317 32.59 40.52 -31.52
N ARG A 318 33.30 40.42 -30.41
CA ARG A 318 34.22 41.50 -29.99
C ARG A 318 35.24 41.68 -31.10
N ALA A 319 35.39 42.92 -31.61
CA ALA A 319 36.53 43.27 -32.41
C ALA A 319 37.80 43.00 -31.57
N VAL A 320 38.62 42.07 -32.02
CA VAL A 320 39.95 41.88 -31.45
C VAL A 320 40.65 43.18 -31.68
N GLN A 321 40.81 44.03 -30.65
CA GLN A 321 41.75 45.12 -30.73
C GLN A 321 43.14 44.49 -30.83
N ASP A 322 43.67 44.46 -32.06
CA ASP A 322 45.10 44.26 -32.32
C ASP A 322 45.86 45.40 -31.61
N GLY A 323 46.26 45.12 -30.38
CA GLY A 323 47.20 45.98 -29.66
C GLY A 323 48.59 45.75 -30.12
N SER A 324 48.94 46.31 -31.29
CA SER A 324 50.34 46.49 -31.66
C SER A 324 50.86 47.74 -30.99
N GLY A 325 51.81 47.60 -30.10
CA GLY A 325 52.83 48.63 -29.83
C GLY A 325 52.75 49.37 -28.49
N GLY A 326 53.74 49.10 -27.66
CA GLY A 326 54.15 50.04 -26.62
C GLY A 326 54.71 49.35 -25.37
N ALA A 327 55.95 48.90 -25.44
CA ALA A 327 56.71 48.61 -24.21
C ALA A 327 56.95 49.92 -23.47
N MET A 328 56.75 49.95 -22.14
CA MET A 328 57.65 50.58 -21.16
C MET A 328 57.04 50.57 -19.76
N GLY A 329 57.86 50.15 -18.81
CA GLY A 329 57.82 50.71 -17.46
C GLY A 329 57.59 49.67 -16.34
N VAL A 330 58.70 49.07 -15.98
CA VAL A 330 58.93 48.46 -14.66
C VAL A 330 58.58 49.42 -13.54
N HIS A 331 57.76 48.99 -12.55
CA HIS A 331 58.02 49.31 -11.15
C HIS A 331 57.46 48.25 -10.22
N SER A 332 58.38 47.54 -9.65
CA SER A 332 58.33 46.74 -8.42
C SER A 332 57.83 47.60 -7.23
N HIS A 333 56.92 47.13 -6.46
CA HIS A 333 56.95 47.30 -5.02
C HIS A 333 56.34 46.11 -4.28
N ASN A 334 57.24 45.48 -3.54
CA ASN A 334 57.05 44.59 -2.40
C ASN A 334 56.10 45.19 -1.35
N CYS A 335 55.42 44.32 -0.69
CA CYS A 335 55.25 44.22 0.78
C CYS A 335 53.92 43.52 1.07
N LEU A 336 53.79 42.64 1.85
CA LEU A 336 54.32 41.98 3.03
C LEU A 336 53.21 41.09 3.56
N LEU A 337 53.54 39.87 3.80
CA LEU A 337 52.82 38.88 4.61
C LEU A 337 52.42 39.47 5.97
N PHE A 338 51.19 39.23 6.41
CA PHE A 338 50.90 39.00 7.83
C PHE A 338 50.13 37.72 8.00
N ILE A 339 50.89 36.74 8.41
CA ILE A 339 50.43 35.51 9.09
C ILE A 339 50.15 35.94 10.54
N VAL A 340 48.94 35.70 11.03
CA VAL A 340 48.67 35.62 12.43
C VAL A 340 48.08 34.25 12.76
N PHE A 341 48.92 33.49 13.37
CA PHE A 341 48.63 32.22 14.01
C PHE A 341 48.00 32.42 15.40
N LEU A 342 47.22 31.42 15.76
CA LEU A 342 47.06 30.78 17.10
C LEU A 342 45.93 31.24 18.03
N PRO A 343 45.69 30.35 19.02
CA PRO A 343 45.17 28.98 18.95
C PRO A 343 44.11 28.70 20.06
N PHE A 344 43.59 27.43 20.03
CA PHE A 344 43.20 26.61 21.18
C PHE A 344 42.46 27.22 22.37
N LEU A 345 41.34 26.62 22.74
CA LEU A 345 41.15 25.83 23.98
C LEU A 345 39.74 25.26 24.09
N LEU A 346 39.67 24.00 24.06
CA LEU A 346 39.03 22.97 24.90
C LEU A 346 38.16 23.44 26.11
N ARG A 347 37.07 22.63 26.26
CA ARG A 347 36.29 22.32 27.48
C ARG A 347 34.97 23.08 27.60
N PHE A 348 33.88 22.41 27.68
CA PHE A 348 33.33 21.25 28.41
C PHE A 348 32.19 20.62 27.64
#